data_974fc50939f3546162626aaf8d9829dc
#
_entry.id   974fc50939f3546162626aaf8d9829dc
#
_cell.length_a   1.000
_cell.length_b   1.000
_cell.length_c   1.000
_cell.angle_alpha   90.00
_cell.angle_beta   90.00
_cell.angle_gamma   90.00
#
_symmetry.space_group_name_H-M   'P 1'
#
loop_
_entity.id
_entity.type
_entity.pdbx_description
1 polymer ?
#
loop_
_entity_poly.entity_id
_entity_poly.type
_entity_poly.pdbx_seq_one_letter_code
_entity_poly.pdbx_strand_id
1 'polypeptide(L)'
;MNHYGARAQEHWRTHLPRQLATIPDPEAFFTLLGETAETEIEQRAEALAQLKPPAEGYLEEMARLTTARQLAEMEVMRELILVDPDNQQAISQLLG
;
A
#
# COMPACT_ATOMS: atom_id res chain seq x y z
N MET A 1 -0.39 -10.24 10.79
CA MET A 1 -0.14 -9.70 9.44
C MET A 1 -1.46 -9.47 8.73
N ASN A 2 -1.71 -8.26 8.24
CA ASN A 2 -2.93 -8.00 7.50
C ASN A 2 -2.81 -8.47 6.03
N HIS A 3 -3.89 -8.31 5.25
CA HIS A 3 -3.87 -8.81 3.86
C HIS A 3 -2.88 -8.06 2.96
N TYR A 4 -2.56 -6.81 3.26
CA TYR A 4 -1.52 -6.08 2.52
C TYR A 4 -0.14 -6.67 2.76
N GLY A 5 0.19 -6.98 4.01
CA GLY A 5 1.45 -7.62 4.35
C GLY A 5 1.59 -9.00 3.74
N ALA A 6 0.52 -9.79 3.79
CA ALA A 6 0.51 -11.13 3.18
C ALA A 6 0.69 -11.05 1.67
N ARG A 7 0.06 -10.09 1.03
CA ARG A 7 0.18 -9.90 -0.42
C ARG A 7 1.58 -9.42 -0.82
N ALA A 8 2.18 -8.53 -0.02
CA ALA A 8 3.55 -8.10 -0.24
C ALA A 8 4.51 -9.28 -0.11
N GLN A 9 4.35 -10.11 0.91
CA GLN A 9 5.19 -11.28 1.11
C GLN A 9 5.13 -12.23 -0.08
N GLU A 10 3.94 -12.49 -0.60
CA GLU A 10 3.76 -13.33 -1.77
C GLU A 10 4.41 -12.73 -3.01
N HIS A 11 4.28 -11.43 -3.18
CA HIS A 11 4.91 -10.71 -4.29
C HIS A 11 6.43 -10.82 -4.24
N TRP A 12 7.03 -10.62 -3.06
CA TRP A 12 8.47 -10.73 -2.89
C TRP A 12 8.95 -12.15 -3.11
N ARG A 13 8.19 -13.14 -2.65
CA ARG A 13 8.55 -14.55 -2.87
C ARG A 13 8.63 -14.87 -4.36
N THR A 14 7.72 -14.33 -5.14
CA THR A 14 7.64 -14.61 -6.58
C THR A 14 8.61 -13.78 -7.39
N HIS A 15 8.75 -12.49 -7.09
CA HIS A 15 9.46 -11.53 -7.93
C HIS A 15 10.77 -10.99 -7.35
N LEU A 16 10.96 -11.09 -6.03
CA LEU A 16 12.11 -10.55 -5.33
C LEU A 16 12.75 -11.58 -4.37
N PRO A 17 12.99 -12.82 -4.84
CA PRO A 17 13.46 -13.87 -3.92
C PRO A 17 14.85 -13.59 -3.33
N ARG A 18 15.72 -12.93 -4.06
CA ARG A 18 17.06 -12.59 -3.56
C ARG A 18 16.98 -11.55 -2.46
N GLN A 19 16.18 -10.52 -2.67
CA GLN A 19 15.98 -9.46 -1.68
C GLN A 19 15.26 -10.01 -0.45
N LEU A 20 14.28 -10.88 -0.65
CA LEU A 20 13.56 -11.54 0.45
C LEU A 20 14.54 -12.30 1.35
N ALA A 21 15.51 -12.99 0.75
CA ALA A 21 16.48 -13.78 1.49
C ALA A 21 17.38 -12.92 2.40
N THR A 22 17.48 -11.62 2.15
CA THR A 22 18.27 -10.70 2.99
C THR A 22 17.53 -10.19 4.22
N ILE A 23 16.23 -10.45 4.34
CA ILE A 23 15.43 -9.95 5.45
C ILE A 23 15.56 -10.91 6.62
N PRO A 24 16.11 -10.46 7.79
CA PRO A 24 16.33 -11.36 8.94
C PRO A 24 15.04 -11.91 9.52
N ASP A 25 13.97 -11.09 9.59
CA ASP A 25 12.68 -11.49 10.13
C ASP A 25 11.58 -11.09 9.15
N PRO A 26 11.29 -11.94 8.15
CA PRO A 26 10.29 -11.60 7.13
C PRO A 26 8.90 -11.36 7.70
N GLU A 27 8.49 -12.14 8.72
CA GLU A 27 7.16 -11.96 9.30
C GLU A 27 7.00 -10.59 9.92
N ALA A 28 7.99 -10.15 10.72
CA ALA A 28 7.96 -8.82 11.31
C ALA A 28 8.00 -7.72 10.23
N PHE A 29 8.84 -7.90 9.23
CA PHE A 29 8.97 -6.95 8.12
C PHE A 29 7.64 -6.75 7.39
N PHE A 30 6.98 -7.84 6.98
CA PHE A 30 5.74 -7.74 6.21
C PHE A 30 4.54 -7.37 7.08
N THR A 31 4.57 -7.70 8.37
CA THR A 31 3.55 -7.21 9.30
C THR A 31 3.61 -5.68 9.39
N LEU A 32 4.80 -5.13 9.59
CA LEU A 32 4.99 -3.67 9.66
C LEU A 32 4.66 -3.00 8.33
N LEU A 33 5.09 -3.59 7.22
CA LEU A 33 4.82 -3.04 5.89
C LEU A 33 3.32 -2.99 5.62
N GLY A 34 2.59 -4.03 6.01
CA GLY A 34 1.14 -4.07 5.85
C GLY A 34 0.42 -3.02 6.68
N GLU A 35 0.87 -2.81 7.92
CA GLU A 35 0.30 -1.77 8.79
C GLU A 35 0.60 -0.38 8.24
N THR A 36 1.81 -0.17 7.74
CA THR A 36 2.20 1.09 7.11
C THR A 36 1.34 1.36 5.88
N ALA A 37 1.11 0.34 5.05
CA ALA A 37 0.27 0.48 3.88
C ALA A 37 -1.16 0.88 4.25
N GLU A 38 -1.73 0.26 5.27
CA GLU A 38 -3.10 0.60 5.71
C GLU A 38 -3.19 2.04 6.18
N THR A 39 -2.23 2.50 6.99
CA THR A 39 -2.17 3.89 7.46
C THR A 39 -2.03 4.87 6.29
N GLU A 40 -1.14 4.56 5.34
CA GLU A 40 -0.93 5.40 4.16
C GLU A 40 -2.20 5.50 3.30
N ILE A 41 -2.91 4.39 3.13
CA ILE A 41 -4.17 4.38 2.37
C ILE A 41 -5.18 5.30 3.03
N GLU A 42 -5.36 5.19 4.35
CA GLU A 42 -6.30 6.01 5.09
C GLU A 42 -5.97 7.50 4.98
N GLN A 43 -4.70 7.85 5.16
CA GLN A 43 -4.25 9.25 5.08
C GLN A 43 -4.42 9.82 3.67
N ARG A 44 -4.05 9.06 2.65
CA ARG A 44 -4.17 9.52 1.25
C ARG A 44 -5.62 9.60 0.82
N ALA A 45 -6.46 8.65 1.25
CA ALA A 45 -7.89 8.69 0.95
C ALA A 45 -8.54 9.95 1.53
N GLU A 46 -8.19 10.31 2.77
CA GLU A 46 -8.68 11.53 3.40
C GLU A 46 -8.21 12.78 2.65
N ALA A 47 -6.94 12.84 2.30
CA ALA A 47 -6.38 13.97 1.55
C ALA A 47 -7.06 14.14 0.19
N LEU A 48 -7.27 13.03 -0.53
CA LEU A 48 -7.97 13.07 -1.82
C LEU A 48 -9.42 13.50 -1.67
N ALA A 49 -10.10 13.02 -0.63
CA ALA A 49 -11.49 13.40 -0.37
C ALA A 49 -11.64 14.89 -0.07
N GLN A 50 -10.62 15.51 0.54
CA GLN A 50 -10.65 16.93 0.89
C GLN A 50 -10.40 17.86 -0.30
N LEU A 51 -9.95 17.35 -1.45
CA LEU A 51 -9.70 18.17 -2.64
C LEU A 51 -10.99 18.74 -3.25
N LYS A 52 -12.14 18.15 -2.93
CA LYS A 52 -13.44 18.57 -3.43
C LYS A 52 -14.41 18.71 -2.26
N PRO A 53 -15.42 19.60 -2.35
CA PRO A 53 -16.43 19.68 -1.31
C PRO A 53 -17.26 18.40 -1.27
N PRO A 54 -17.88 18.11 -0.10
CA PRO A 54 -18.78 16.96 0.02
C PRO A 54 -19.90 17.01 -0.99
N ALA A 55 -20.32 15.86 -1.49
CA ALA A 55 -21.47 15.77 -2.36
C ALA A 55 -22.76 15.95 -1.56
N GLU A 56 -23.83 16.45 -2.23
CA GLU A 56 -25.10 16.74 -1.54
C GLU A 56 -25.90 15.48 -1.19
N GLY A 57 -25.85 14.46 -2.06
CA GLY A 57 -26.58 13.21 -1.83
C GLY A 57 -25.76 12.19 -1.06
N TYR A 58 -26.46 11.35 -0.28
CA TYR A 58 -25.79 10.30 0.48
C TYR A 58 -25.04 9.32 -0.41
N LEU A 59 -25.69 8.84 -1.49
CA LEU A 59 -25.07 7.87 -2.38
C LEU A 59 -23.90 8.49 -3.16
N GLU A 60 -24.04 9.73 -3.58
CA GLU A 60 -22.98 10.47 -4.27
C GLU A 60 -21.78 10.69 -3.34
N GLU A 61 -22.03 10.98 -2.07
CA GLU A 61 -20.96 11.16 -1.09
C GLU A 61 -20.24 9.83 -0.82
N MET A 62 -20.98 8.74 -0.69
CA MET A 62 -20.36 7.43 -0.50
C MET A 62 -19.53 7.02 -1.71
N ALA A 63 -20.02 7.30 -2.93
CA ALA A 63 -19.27 7.02 -4.15
C ALA A 63 -17.98 7.83 -4.21
N ARG A 64 -18.04 9.11 -3.84
CA ARG A 64 -16.89 10.00 -3.80
C ARG A 64 -15.81 9.47 -2.84
N LEU A 65 -16.21 9.09 -1.64
CA LEU A 65 -15.29 8.57 -0.63
C LEU A 65 -14.70 7.21 -1.05
N THR A 66 -15.51 6.35 -1.66
CA THR A 66 -15.05 5.06 -2.16
C THR A 66 -14.01 5.24 -3.27
N THR A 67 -14.25 6.18 -4.18
CA THR A 67 -13.31 6.49 -5.26
C THR A 67 -11.98 6.98 -4.71
N ALA A 68 -12.02 7.90 -3.72
CA ALA A 68 -10.81 8.42 -3.08
C ALA A 68 -10.00 7.27 -2.45
N ARG A 69 -10.67 6.34 -1.76
CA ARG A 69 -10.00 5.18 -1.16
C ARG A 69 -9.40 4.25 -2.21
N GLN A 70 -10.12 3.99 -3.29
CA GLN A 70 -9.61 3.14 -4.38
C GLN A 70 -8.36 3.72 -5.02
N LEU A 71 -8.34 5.04 -5.26
CA LEU A 71 -7.16 5.71 -5.81
C LEU A 71 -5.98 5.63 -4.85
N ALA A 72 -6.21 5.90 -3.56
CA ALA A 72 -5.19 5.79 -2.53
C ALA A 72 -4.62 4.38 -2.46
N GLU A 73 -5.48 3.37 -2.49
CA GLU A 73 -5.07 1.97 -2.46
C GLU A 73 -4.21 1.61 -3.67
N MET A 74 -4.60 2.05 -4.87
CA MET A 74 -3.81 1.80 -6.07
C MET A 74 -2.40 2.37 -5.96
N GLU A 75 -2.27 3.60 -5.45
CA GLU A 75 -0.97 4.24 -5.27
C GLU A 75 -0.10 3.47 -4.27
N VAL A 76 -0.66 3.14 -3.11
CA VAL A 76 0.08 2.45 -2.05
C VAL A 76 0.45 1.03 -2.48
N MET A 77 -0.46 0.32 -3.15
CA MET A 77 -0.15 -1.01 -3.66
C MET A 77 1.07 -0.98 -4.58
N ARG A 78 1.13 -0.02 -5.48
CA ARG A 78 2.25 0.11 -6.42
C ARG A 78 3.55 0.48 -5.71
N GLU A 79 3.48 1.38 -4.72
CA GLU A 79 4.67 1.91 -4.07
C GLU A 79 5.24 1.02 -2.97
N LEU A 80 4.38 0.34 -2.21
CA LEU A 80 4.79 -0.39 -1.01
C LEU A 80 4.62 -1.90 -1.11
N ILE A 81 3.64 -2.36 -1.86
CA ILE A 81 3.23 -3.78 -1.83
C ILE A 81 3.71 -4.52 -3.08
N LEU A 82 3.34 -4.03 -4.27
CA LEU A 82 3.67 -4.66 -5.54
C LEU A 82 4.81 -3.92 -6.24
N VAL A 83 5.92 -3.74 -5.50
CA VAL A 83 7.06 -2.98 -6.01
C VAL A 83 7.67 -3.66 -7.23
N ASP A 84 8.05 -2.84 -8.21
CA ASP A 84 8.65 -3.33 -9.45
C ASP A 84 10.04 -3.91 -9.15
N PRO A 85 10.34 -5.16 -9.55
CA PRO A 85 11.67 -5.74 -9.37
C PRO A 85 12.80 -4.92 -10.00
N ASP A 86 12.49 -4.14 -11.03
CA ASP A 86 13.48 -3.29 -11.70
C ASP A 86 13.69 -1.95 -10.98
N ASN A 87 12.83 -1.60 -10.00
CA ASN A 87 12.96 -0.36 -9.26
C ASN A 87 13.82 -0.55 -8.01
N GLN A 88 15.13 -0.58 -8.19
CA GLN A 88 16.06 -0.82 -7.10
C GLN A 88 16.05 0.27 -6.03
N GLN A 89 15.72 1.51 -6.41
CA GLN A 89 15.62 2.60 -5.45
C GLN A 89 14.48 2.37 -4.45
N ALA A 90 13.30 2.00 -4.96
CA ALA A 90 12.15 1.71 -4.09
C ALA A 90 12.45 0.51 -3.18
N ILE A 91 13.05 -0.54 -3.71
CA ILE A 91 13.41 -1.74 -2.94
C ILE A 91 14.40 -1.38 -1.83
N SER A 92 15.43 -0.60 -2.15
CA SER A 92 16.42 -0.16 -1.17
C SER A 92 15.80 0.67 -0.06
N GLN A 93 14.86 1.54 -0.38
CA GLN A 93 14.14 2.34 0.61
C GLN A 93 13.32 1.46 1.55
N LEU A 94 12.67 0.42 1.06
CA LEU A 94 11.89 -0.49 1.88
C LEU A 94 12.77 -1.36 2.79
N LEU A 95 13.94 -1.73 2.31
CA LEU A 95 14.89 -2.55 3.08
C LEU A 95 15.66 -1.75 4.13
N GLY A 96 15.62 -0.45 4.04
CA GLY A 96 16.32 0.46 4.96
C GLY A 96 17.65 0.90 4.40
#